data_20c9d8ef39a8c8b35dc2db2de0f02dc7
#
_entry.id   20c9d8ef39a8c8b35dc2db2de0f02dc7
#
_cell.length_a   1.000
_cell.length_b   1.000
_cell.length_c   1.000
_cell.angle_alpha   90.00
_cell.angle_beta   90.00
_cell.angle_gamma   90.00
#
_symmetry.space_group_name_H-M   'P 1'
#
loop_
_entity.id
_entity.type
_entity.pdbx_description
1 polymer ?
#
loop_
_entity_poly.entity_id
_entity_poly.type
_entity_poly.pdbx_seq_one_letter_code
_entity_poly.pdbx_strand_id
1 'polypeptide(L)'
;MSVLRPKSGIYQIKAHMLANDSSDYPPNRIALNSNESAFGPCQSAIDAARASTANLARYLENPVSLLAPLIAKRQGLEVDRIAIGNGSDDLLARLARVYLDAGCEMIRSCNGYLKTPNYAFANNAVPVSVADKAFTTSVDAILEAVTEKTRMVYMANPENPAGTYISGAEVRRLHQALPSNVVLVLDCAYEEYVDASDYEAGHLLAKESENVVVTRTFSKIYGLAGARVGWMYANQEIIDMVSRIGLTFPVASSSVAAAMAALKDETHINYVFQTNRRLRNAFSESMKNLGLKVYPSQTNFVLLEFKPGEHSAVACADYLSSQGIAIRRFASPAYENCIRVTIGLESDMKRIEAEIVFFLNNHN
;
A
#
# COMPACT_ATOMS: atom_id res chain seq x y z
N MET A 1 31.38 -30.09 -10.19
CA MET A 1 31.38 -28.79 -9.47
C MET A 1 29.95 -28.51 -8.99
N SER A 2 29.73 -28.30 -7.69
CA SER A 2 28.42 -27.94 -7.21
C SER A 2 28.12 -26.49 -7.62
N VAL A 3 27.08 -26.29 -8.42
CA VAL A 3 26.64 -24.93 -8.80
C VAL A 3 25.82 -24.38 -7.62
N LEU A 4 26.19 -23.22 -7.10
CA LEU A 4 25.35 -22.49 -6.13
C LEU A 4 23.97 -22.25 -6.75
N ARG A 5 22.93 -22.65 -6.02
CA ARG A 5 21.55 -22.48 -6.47
C ARG A 5 20.75 -21.77 -5.36
N PRO A 6 20.05 -20.65 -5.67
CA PRO A 6 19.12 -20.07 -4.74
C PRO A 6 17.87 -20.97 -4.56
N LYS A 7 17.01 -20.63 -3.59
CA LYS A 7 15.71 -21.27 -3.44
C LYS A 7 14.94 -21.20 -4.77
N SER A 8 14.23 -22.28 -5.13
CA SER A 8 13.53 -22.37 -6.41
C SER A 8 12.49 -21.27 -6.64
N GLY A 9 11.80 -20.85 -5.60
CA GLY A 9 10.82 -19.76 -5.66
C GLY A 9 11.44 -18.41 -6.05
N ILE A 10 12.73 -18.17 -5.80
CA ILE A 10 13.39 -16.91 -6.17
C ILE A 10 13.37 -16.70 -7.69
N TYR A 11 13.44 -17.77 -8.48
CA TYR A 11 13.36 -17.68 -9.96
C TYR A 11 11.97 -17.26 -10.47
N GLN A 12 10.93 -17.36 -9.64
CA GLN A 12 9.58 -16.91 -9.96
C GLN A 12 9.41 -15.40 -9.75
N ILE A 13 10.32 -14.79 -8.97
CA ILE A 13 10.26 -13.37 -8.65
C ILE A 13 10.82 -12.58 -9.82
N LYS A 14 9.95 -11.81 -10.49
CA LYS A 14 10.41 -10.81 -11.46
C LYS A 14 11.07 -9.66 -10.70
N ALA A 15 12.26 -9.25 -11.14
CA ALA A 15 12.92 -8.07 -10.60
C ALA A 15 11.93 -6.87 -10.60
N HIS A 16 11.81 -6.20 -9.47
CA HIS A 16 10.96 -5.03 -9.40
C HIS A 16 11.58 -3.92 -10.25
N MET A 17 11.00 -3.68 -11.41
CA MET A 17 11.31 -2.49 -12.18
C MET A 17 10.67 -1.32 -11.43
N LEU A 18 11.50 -0.47 -10.83
CA LEU A 18 11.05 0.84 -10.38
C LEU A 18 10.33 1.50 -11.57
N ALA A 19 9.17 2.08 -11.32
CA ALA A 19 8.41 2.72 -12.37
C ALA A 19 9.29 3.80 -13.02
N ASN A 20 9.66 3.56 -14.24
CA ASN A 20 10.48 4.38 -15.14
C ASN A 20 11.68 5.06 -14.46
N ASP A 21 12.86 4.73 -14.91
CA ASP A 21 14.10 5.37 -14.45
C ASP A 21 13.90 6.89 -14.54
N SER A 22 14.21 7.60 -13.45
CA SER A 22 13.99 9.05 -13.35
C SER A 22 14.80 9.86 -14.37
N SER A 23 15.70 9.22 -15.11
CA SER A 23 16.53 9.83 -16.15
C SER A 23 15.75 10.31 -17.37
N ASP A 24 14.56 9.71 -17.65
CA ASP A 24 13.80 9.98 -18.85
C ASP A 24 12.77 11.12 -18.71
N TYR A 25 12.63 11.68 -17.51
CA TYR A 25 11.68 12.76 -17.28
C TYR A 25 12.37 14.13 -17.10
N PRO A 26 11.74 15.23 -17.56
CA PRO A 26 12.27 16.56 -17.34
C PRO A 26 12.37 16.89 -15.84
N PRO A 27 13.29 17.79 -15.45
CA PRO A 27 13.54 18.15 -14.04
C PRO A 27 12.30 18.59 -13.25
N ASN A 28 11.31 19.17 -13.93
CA ASN A 28 10.07 19.70 -13.34
C ASN A 28 8.86 18.79 -13.60
N ARG A 29 9.07 17.47 -13.65
CA ARG A 29 7.97 16.51 -13.85
C ARG A 29 6.95 16.56 -12.73
N ILE A 30 5.70 16.35 -13.08
CA ILE A 30 4.60 16.07 -12.14
C ILE A 30 4.58 14.56 -11.87
N ALA A 31 4.91 14.12 -10.65
CA ALA A 31 5.02 12.70 -10.32
C ALA A 31 3.72 12.19 -9.65
N LEU A 32 2.85 11.55 -10.43
CA LEU A 32 1.56 10.99 -10.00
C LEU A 32 1.52 9.45 -10.14
N ASN A 33 2.66 8.77 -10.01
CA ASN A 33 2.83 7.34 -10.32
C ASN A 33 3.05 6.41 -9.12
N SER A 34 3.41 6.94 -7.93
CA SER A 34 3.90 6.13 -6.82
C SER A 34 3.07 6.23 -5.53
N ASN A 35 1.90 6.88 -5.60
CA ASN A 35 1.01 7.08 -4.44
C ASN A 35 1.72 7.77 -3.26
N GLU A 36 2.66 8.65 -3.56
CA GLU A 36 3.27 9.52 -2.57
C GLU A 36 2.29 10.64 -2.20
N SER A 37 2.44 11.23 -1.02
CA SER A 37 1.67 12.40 -0.63
C SER A 37 2.27 13.65 -1.30
N ALA A 38 1.52 14.27 -2.20
CA ALA A 38 1.94 15.53 -2.84
C ALA A 38 2.07 16.71 -1.85
N PHE A 39 1.47 16.57 -0.66
CA PHE A 39 1.49 17.59 0.39
C PHE A 39 2.77 17.52 1.24
N GLY A 40 3.58 16.46 1.06
CA GLY A 40 4.78 16.22 1.87
C GLY A 40 4.49 15.92 3.34
N PRO A 41 5.52 15.79 4.17
CA PRO A 41 5.39 15.68 5.62
C PRO A 41 5.12 17.04 6.26
N CYS A 42 4.55 17.05 7.47
CA CYS A 42 4.41 18.27 8.26
C CYS A 42 5.77 18.87 8.61
N GLN A 43 5.82 20.18 8.85
CA GLN A 43 7.06 20.89 9.14
C GLN A 43 7.76 20.34 10.39
N SER A 44 7.00 20.01 11.42
CA SER A 44 7.53 19.41 12.65
C SER A 44 8.25 18.08 12.42
N ALA A 45 7.79 17.26 11.45
CA ALA A 45 8.46 16.02 11.07
C ALA A 45 9.79 16.29 10.36
N ILE A 46 9.84 17.30 9.47
CA ILE A 46 11.07 17.71 8.78
C ILE A 46 12.11 18.19 9.80
N ASP A 47 11.69 19.04 10.74
CA ASP A 47 12.58 19.63 11.76
C ASP A 47 13.10 18.56 12.73
N ALA A 48 12.24 17.62 13.14
CA ALA A 48 12.65 16.50 13.99
C ALA A 48 13.66 15.59 13.28
N ALA A 49 13.44 15.28 11.99
CA ALA A 49 14.40 14.51 11.19
C ALA A 49 15.76 15.22 11.11
N ARG A 50 15.77 16.51 10.79
CA ARG A 50 17.00 17.32 10.72
C ARG A 50 17.75 17.36 12.05
N ALA A 51 17.05 17.62 13.15
CA ALA A 51 17.66 17.65 14.48
C ALA A 51 18.31 16.31 14.85
N SER A 52 17.70 15.18 14.46
CA SER A 52 18.22 13.85 14.77
C SER A 52 19.50 13.51 14.01
N THR A 53 19.82 14.20 12.90
CA THR A 53 21.06 13.94 12.13
C THR A 53 22.34 14.29 12.90
N ALA A 54 22.25 15.11 13.93
CA ALA A 54 23.38 15.40 14.83
C ALA A 54 23.89 14.14 15.57
N ASN A 55 23.07 13.09 15.69
CA ASN A 55 23.37 11.86 16.41
C ASN A 55 23.57 10.64 15.51
N LEU A 56 23.81 10.79 14.21
CA LEU A 56 23.96 9.68 13.26
C LEU A 56 25.06 8.68 13.60
N ALA A 57 26.03 9.07 14.42
CA ALA A 57 27.10 8.18 14.89
C ALA A 57 26.61 7.10 15.90
N ARG A 58 25.39 7.19 16.38
CA ARG A 58 24.81 6.27 17.38
C ARG A 58 23.62 5.51 16.82
N TYR A 59 23.56 4.22 17.14
CA TYR A 59 22.35 3.47 16.89
C TYR A 59 21.20 3.98 17.75
N LEU A 60 19.99 3.95 17.22
CA LEU A 60 18.80 4.14 17.99
C LEU A 60 18.54 2.87 18.81
N GLU A 61 18.44 3.01 20.13
CA GLU A 61 18.37 1.84 21.04
C GLU A 61 17.17 0.94 20.73
N ASN A 62 15.95 1.53 20.59
CA ASN A 62 14.77 0.73 20.26
C ASN A 62 13.68 1.62 19.61
N PRO A 63 13.44 1.50 18.28
CA PRO A 63 12.38 2.25 17.63
C PRO A 63 10.99 1.87 18.12
N VAL A 64 10.78 0.64 18.62
CA VAL A 64 9.50 0.19 19.17
C VAL A 64 9.16 0.96 20.43
N SER A 65 10.10 1.08 21.38
CA SER A 65 9.87 1.80 22.65
C SER A 65 9.52 3.28 22.46
N LEU A 66 9.90 3.88 21.35
CA LEU A 66 9.62 5.29 21.03
C LEU A 66 8.31 5.48 20.25
N LEU A 67 8.07 4.66 19.23
CA LEU A 67 6.91 4.81 18.33
C LEU A 67 5.67 4.07 18.82
N ALA A 68 5.82 2.85 19.35
CA ALA A 68 4.66 2.04 19.72
C ALA A 68 3.74 2.70 20.77
N PRO A 69 4.24 3.39 21.82
CA PRO A 69 3.36 4.11 22.75
C PRO A 69 2.55 5.24 22.09
N LEU A 70 3.13 5.93 21.10
CA LEU A 70 2.42 6.99 20.37
C LEU A 70 1.35 6.43 19.44
N ILE A 71 1.66 5.35 18.73
CA ILE A 71 0.71 4.62 17.88
C ILE A 71 -0.42 4.06 18.73
N ALA A 72 -0.08 3.37 19.82
CA ALA A 72 -1.04 2.80 20.76
C ALA A 72 -2.00 3.84 21.32
N LYS A 73 -1.47 4.97 21.78
CA LYS A 73 -2.29 6.09 22.27
C LYS A 73 -3.23 6.64 21.20
N ARG A 74 -2.74 6.81 19.96
CA ARG A 74 -3.53 7.34 18.85
C ARG A 74 -4.65 6.40 18.41
N GLN A 75 -4.37 5.10 18.37
CA GLN A 75 -5.27 4.08 17.83
C GLN A 75 -6.03 3.30 18.91
N GLY A 76 -5.80 3.57 20.18
CA GLY A 76 -6.41 2.82 21.29
C GLY A 76 -5.95 1.35 21.34
N LEU A 77 -4.64 1.09 21.13
CA LEU A 77 -4.05 -0.24 21.03
C LEU A 77 -3.14 -0.55 22.23
N GLU A 78 -2.80 -1.84 22.38
CA GLU A 78 -1.80 -2.34 23.32
C GLU A 78 -0.40 -2.20 22.73
N VAL A 79 0.53 -1.62 23.52
CA VAL A 79 1.90 -1.29 23.08
C VAL A 79 2.71 -2.51 22.71
N ASP A 80 2.57 -3.60 23.47
CA ASP A 80 3.27 -4.86 23.31
C ASP A 80 2.81 -5.68 22.08
N ARG A 81 1.68 -5.30 21.51
CA ARG A 81 1.14 -5.89 20.28
C ARG A 81 1.54 -5.12 19.00
N ILE A 82 2.54 -4.24 19.09
CA ILE A 82 3.01 -3.42 17.96
C ILE A 82 4.45 -3.76 17.60
N ALA A 83 4.69 -4.07 16.31
CA ALA A 83 6.03 -4.15 15.74
C ALA A 83 6.29 -2.98 14.79
N ILE A 84 7.55 -2.50 14.75
CA ILE A 84 8.02 -1.43 13.86
C ILE A 84 9.01 -2.02 12.86
N GLY A 85 8.90 -1.58 11.59
CA GLY A 85 9.77 -2.07 10.52
C GLY A 85 10.14 -1.00 9.50
N ASN A 86 11.02 -1.38 8.57
CA ASN A 86 11.48 -0.54 7.46
C ASN A 86 10.40 -0.44 6.36
N GLY A 87 9.27 0.18 6.69
CA GLY A 87 8.02 0.17 5.94
C GLY A 87 7.19 -1.10 6.22
N SER A 88 5.92 -1.09 5.81
CA SER A 88 5.04 -2.27 5.93
C SER A 88 5.54 -3.47 5.12
N ASP A 89 6.23 -3.24 4.01
CA ASP A 89 6.84 -4.29 3.17
C ASP A 89 7.83 -5.18 3.94
N ASP A 90 8.66 -4.60 4.81
CA ASP A 90 9.58 -5.34 5.67
C ASP A 90 8.82 -6.26 6.63
N LEU A 91 7.78 -5.72 7.27
CA LEU A 91 6.94 -6.48 8.20
C LEU A 91 6.15 -7.61 7.52
N LEU A 92 5.61 -7.34 6.33
CA LEU A 92 4.95 -8.36 5.50
C LEU A 92 5.91 -9.47 5.07
N ALA A 93 7.13 -9.11 4.67
CA ALA A 93 8.17 -10.09 4.32
C ALA A 93 8.57 -10.96 5.52
N ARG A 94 8.70 -10.37 6.72
CA ARG A 94 8.97 -11.11 7.96
C ARG A 94 7.81 -12.04 8.30
N LEU A 95 6.56 -11.54 8.25
CA LEU A 95 5.37 -12.35 8.53
C LEU A 95 5.30 -13.56 7.60
N ALA A 96 5.50 -13.35 6.30
CA ALA A 96 5.54 -14.44 5.33
C ALA A 96 6.66 -15.45 5.65
N ARG A 97 7.82 -14.99 6.12
CA ARG A 97 8.93 -15.85 6.50
C ARG A 97 8.65 -16.66 7.76
N VAL A 98 7.81 -16.16 8.67
CA VAL A 98 7.40 -16.87 9.89
C VAL A 98 6.37 -17.95 9.59
N TYR A 99 5.39 -17.66 8.73
CA TYR A 99 4.19 -18.52 8.58
C TYR A 99 4.13 -19.30 7.26
N LEU A 100 4.99 -18.99 6.29
CA LEU A 100 5.01 -19.68 5.00
C LEU A 100 6.26 -20.55 4.88
N ASP A 101 6.05 -21.81 4.52
CA ASP A 101 7.10 -22.78 4.20
C ASP A 101 6.81 -23.42 2.83
N ALA A 102 7.72 -24.26 2.37
CA ALA A 102 7.61 -24.93 1.06
C ALA A 102 6.29 -25.72 0.97
N GLY A 103 5.49 -25.39 -0.07
CA GLY A 103 4.20 -26.03 -0.33
C GLY A 103 3.02 -25.47 0.46
N CYS A 104 3.24 -24.55 1.42
CA CYS A 104 2.14 -23.77 2.00
C CYS A 104 1.53 -22.84 0.97
N GLU A 105 0.26 -22.50 1.15
CA GLU A 105 -0.48 -21.62 0.25
C GLU A 105 -0.73 -20.25 0.91
N MET A 106 -0.59 -19.21 0.10
CA MET A 106 -1.00 -17.84 0.44
C MET A 106 -2.03 -17.35 -0.57
N ILE A 107 -3.27 -17.17 -0.12
CA ILE A 107 -4.37 -16.68 -0.96
C ILE A 107 -4.32 -15.17 -1.06
N ARG A 108 -4.60 -14.63 -2.25
CA ARG A 108 -4.69 -13.21 -2.55
C ARG A 108 -5.65 -12.91 -3.71
N SER A 109 -6.16 -11.69 -3.81
CA SER A 109 -6.85 -11.23 -5.02
C SER A 109 -5.88 -11.23 -6.23
N CYS A 110 -6.32 -11.71 -7.39
CA CYS A 110 -5.49 -11.79 -8.60
C CYS A 110 -5.02 -10.41 -9.10
N ASN A 111 -5.84 -9.38 -8.89
CA ASN A 111 -5.58 -8.01 -9.31
C ASN A 111 -5.17 -7.09 -8.14
N GLY A 112 -4.93 -7.64 -6.95
CA GLY A 112 -4.46 -6.89 -5.79
C GLY A 112 -2.98 -6.52 -5.86
N TYR A 113 -2.43 -6.08 -4.74
CA TYR A 113 -1.05 -5.57 -4.65
C TYR A 113 -0.04 -6.50 -5.31
N LEU A 114 0.61 -5.99 -6.37
CA LEU A 114 1.39 -6.79 -7.33
C LEU A 114 2.65 -7.44 -6.73
N LYS A 115 3.15 -6.94 -5.60
CA LYS A 115 4.32 -7.51 -4.92
C LYS A 115 3.97 -8.72 -4.06
N THR A 116 2.71 -8.91 -3.72
CA THR A 116 2.26 -9.95 -2.78
C THR A 116 2.74 -11.36 -3.13
N PRO A 117 2.70 -11.84 -4.41
CA PRO A 117 3.20 -13.16 -4.75
C PRO A 117 4.66 -13.39 -4.39
N ASN A 118 5.47 -12.33 -4.39
CA ASN A 118 6.91 -12.42 -4.09
C ASN A 118 7.17 -12.85 -2.64
N TYR A 119 6.28 -12.52 -1.70
CA TYR A 119 6.39 -12.98 -0.32
C TYR A 119 6.25 -14.50 -0.21
N ALA A 120 5.32 -15.09 -0.99
CA ALA A 120 5.17 -16.55 -1.06
C ALA A 120 6.36 -17.20 -1.76
N PHE A 121 6.73 -16.73 -2.95
CA PHE A 121 7.85 -17.27 -3.71
C PHE A 121 9.17 -17.24 -2.95
N ALA A 122 9.46 -16.18 -2.19
CA ALA A 122 10.68 -16.05 -1.38
C ALA A 122 10.79 -17.15 -0.30
N ASN A 123 9.68 -17.80 0.06
CA ASN A 123 9.59 -18.89 1.04
C ASN A 123 9.30 -20.25 0.39
N ASN A 124 9.38 -20.39 -0.94
CA ASN A 124 8.96 -21.57 -1.71
C ASN A 124 7.48 -21.95 -1.50
N ALA A 125 6.66 -21.04 -0.98
CA ALA A 125 5.23 -21.19 -0.86
C ALA A 125 4.52 -20.87 -2.17
N VAL A 126 3.25 -21.25 -2.28
CA VAL A 126 2.43 -21.11 -3.48
C VAL A 126 1.49 -19.92 -3.31
N PRO A 127 1.61 -18.86 -4.12
CA PRO A 127 0.60 -17.81 -4.17
C PRO A 127 -0.62 -18.30 -4.93
N VAL A 128 -1.77 -18.40 -4.25
CA VAL A 128 -3.07 -18.74 -4.83
C VAL A 128 -3.81 -17.45 -5.17
N SER A 129 -3.97 -17.16 -6.44
CA SER A 129 -4.64 -15.95 -6.92
C SER A 129 -6.11 -16.25 -7.20
N VAL A 130 -7.02 -15.56 -6.52
CA VAL A 130 -8.47 -15.72 -6.69
C VAL A 130 -9.07 -14.54 -7.46
N ALA A 131 -10.16 -14.79 -8.18
CA ALA A 131 -10.87 -13.76 -8.93
C ALA A 131 -11.42 -12.67 -7.99
N ASP A 132 -11.40 -11.44 -8.46
CA ASP A 132 -12.10 -10.31 -7.84
C ASP A 132 -13.34 -9.90 -8.66
N LYS A 133 -14.15 -9.01 -8.10
CA LYS A 133 -15.32 -8.43 -8.77
C LYS A 133 -15.04 -6.96 -9.07
N ALA A 134 -14.77 -6.63 -10.33
CA ALA A 134 -14.42 -5.26 -10.76
C ALA A 134 -13.29 -4.65 -9.91
N PHE A 135 -12.21 -5.39 -9.74
CA PHE A 135 -11.05 -5.05 -8.90
C PHE A 135 -11.34 -4.87 -7.40
N THR A 136 -12.47 -5.37 -6.94
CA THR A 136 -12.80 -5.45 -5.50
C THR A 136 -12.62 -6.88 -5.03
N THR A 137 -11.93 -7.06 -3.92
CA THR A 137 -11.69 -8.38 -3.31
C THR A 137 -13.00 -9.14 -3.12
N SER A 138 -13.04 -10.41 -3.56
CA SER A 138 -14.17 -11.31 -3.39
C SER A 138 -13.93 -12.25 -2.21
N VAL A 139 -14.68 -12.07 -1.13
CA VAL A 139 -14.62 -12.94 0.05
C VAL A 139 -15.03 -14.37 -0.32
N ASP A 140 -16.05 -14.55 -1.17
CA ASP A 140 -16.49 -15.87 -1.61
C ASP A 140 -15.36 -16.62 -2.33
N ALA A 141 -14.69 -15.94 -3.30
CA ALA A 141 -13.59 -16.55 -4.04
C ALA A 141 -12.38 -16.89 -3.14
N ILE A 142 -12.13 -16.10 -2.11
CA ILE A 142 -11.10 -16.41 -1.11
C ILE A 142 -11.49 -17.68 -0.34
N LEU A 143 -12.73 -17.76 0.17
CA LEU A 143 -13.19 -18.89 0.98
C LEU A 143 -13.25 -20.19 0.17
N GLU A 144 -13.65 -20.14 -1.10
CA GLU A 144 -13.64 -21.28 -2.01
C GLU A 144 -12.24 -21.84 -2.28
N ALA A 145 -11.21 -20.98 -2.20
CA ALA A 145 -9.83 -21.37 -2.46
C ALA A 145 -9.08 -21.89 -1.23
N VAL A 146 -9.68 -21.85 -0.04
CA VAL A 146 -9.04 -22.33 1.19
C VAL A 146 -8.88 -23.84 1.16
N THR A 147 -7.66 -24.31 1.41
CA THR A 147 -7.30 -25.74 1.52
C THR A 147 -6.61 -26.03 2.84
N GLU A 148 -6.31 -27.29 3.09
CA GLU A 148 -5.51 -27.71 4.25
C GLU A 148 -4.05 -27.16 4.21
N LYS A 149 -3.56 -26.72 3.03
CA LYS A 149 -2.25 -26.12 2.85
C LYS A 149 -2.26 -24.61 3.07
N THR A 150 -3.41 -23.98 3.10
CA THR A 150 -3.54 -22.54 3.30
C THR A 150 -3.01 -22.17 4.67
N ARG A 151 -2.11 -21.18 4.73
CA ARG A 151 -1.53 -20.64 5.97
C ARG A 151 -1.72 -19.14 6.08
N MET A 152 -1.97 -18.48 4.96
CA MET A 152 -2.12 -17.02 4.94
C MET A 152 -3.15 -16.60 3.91
N VAL A 153 -3.99 -15.65 4.27
CA VAL A 153 -4.80 -14.86 3.35
C VAL A 153 -4.31 -13.41 3.43
N TYR A 154 -3.89 -12.86 2.31
CA TYR A 154 -3.49 -11.45 2.20
C TYR A 154 -4.56 -10.64 1.48
N MET A 155 -4.94 -9.53 2.07
CA MET A 155 -5.89 -8.58 1.52
C MET A 155 -5.44 -7.15 1.84
N ALA A 156 -5.35 -6.30 0.83
CA ALA A 156 -5.25 -4.85 1.04
C ALA A 156 -6.67 -4.26 1.14
N ASN A 157 -6.90 -3.42 2.14
CA ASN A 157 -8.19 -2.75 2.31
C ASN A 157 -8.00 -1.32 2.83
N PRO A 158 -8.11 -0.29 1.99
CA PRO A 158 -8.41 -0.30 0.54
C PRO A 158 -7.33 -0.93 -0.35
N GLU A 159 -7.77 -1.46 -1.50
CA GLU A 159 -6.93 -2.21 -2.44
C GLU A 159 -6.05 -1.28 -3.30
N ASN A 160 -4.87 -1.76 -3.64
CA ASN A 160 -3.97 -1.15 -4.60
C ASN A 160 -3.70 -2.15 -5.74
N PRO A 161 -3.99 -1.80 -7.00
CA PRO A 161 -4.05 -0.45 -7.58
C PRO A 161 -5.45 0.15 -7.80
N ALA A 162 -6.53 -0.51 -7.44
CA ALA A 162 -7.86 -0.04 -7.83
C ALA A 162 -8.42 1.06 -6.90
N GLY A 163 -8.06 1.07 -5.62
CA GLY A 163 -8.61 1.97 -4.62
C GLY A 163 -9.93 1.51 -4.01
N THR A 164 -10.47 0.38 -4.49
CA THR A 164 -11.70 -0.23 -3.98
C THR A 164 -11.50 -0.77 -2.56
N TYR A 165 -12.60 -1.01 -1.86
CA TYR A 165 -12.55 -1.60 -0.52
C TYR A 165 -13.72 -2.59 -0.34
N ILE A 166 -13.66 -3.40 0.69
CA ILE A 166 -14.80 -4.16 1.21
C ILE A 166 -15.18 -3.66 2.61
N SER A 167 -16.46 -3.78 2.93
CA SER A 167 -16.99 -3.32 4.22
C SER A 167 -16.42 -4.10 5.40
N GLY A 168 -16.50 -3.53 6.61
CA GLY A 168 -16.13 -4.22 7.84
C GLY A 168 -16.92 -5.52 8.04
N ALA A 169 -18.19 -5.55 7.64
CA ALA A 169 -19.00 -6.76 7.70
C ALA A 169 -18.43 -7.90 6.84
N GLU A 170 -17.96 -7.59 5.62
CA GLU A 170 -17.34 -8.57 4.73
C GLU A 170 -15.98 -9.04 5.25
N VAL A 171 -15.18 -8.15 5.85
CA VAL A 171 -13.91 -8.52 6.50
C VAL A 171 -14.17 -9.48 7.66
N ARG A 172 -15.16 -9.17 8.50
CA ARG A 172 -15.57 -10.03 9.63
C ARG A 172 -16.11 -11.37 9.15
N ARG A 173 -16.92 -11.39 8.08
CA ARG A 173 -17.43 -12.63 7.46
C ARG A 173 -16.27 -13.51 6.96
N LEU A 174 -15.29 -12.91 6.30
CA LEU A 174 -14.09 -13.63 5.88
C LEU A 174 -13.38 -14.26 7.07
N HIS A 175 -13.06 -13.48 8.10
CA HIS A 175 -12.35 -13.95 9.29
C HIS A 175 -13.09 -15.09 10.00
N GLN A 176 -14.42 -14.97 10.19
CA GLN A 176 -15.24 -15.97 10.87
C GLN A 176 -15.28 -17.33 10.15
N ALA A 177 -15.13 -17.31 8.82
CA ALA A 177 -15.15 -18.52 8.01
C ALA A 177 -13.76 -19.14 7.76
N LEU A 178 -12.67 -18.41 8.08
CA LEU A 178 -11.30 -18.93 7.95
C LEU A 178 -10.97 -19.90 9.08
N PRO A 179 -10.21 -20.98 8.80
CA PRO A 179 -9.64 -21.82 9.83
C PRO A 179 -8.73 -21.02 10.77
N SER A 180 -8.72 -21.36 12.06
CA SER A 180 -7.95 -20.65 13.10
C SER A 180 -6.42 -20.69 12.88
N ASN A 181 -5.92 -21.66 12.12
CA ASN A 181 -4.52 -21.81 11.76
C ASN A 181 -4.12 -21.04 10.48
N VAL A 182 -5.02 -20.21 9.92
CA VAL A 182 -4.77 -19.34 8.77
C VAL A 182 -4.64 -17.90 9.27
N VAL A 183 -3.52 -17.26 8.96
CA VAL A 183 -3.31 -15.84 9.26
C VAL A 183 -4.04 -14.98 8.25
N LEU A 184 -4.93 -14.11 8.72
CA LEU A 184 -5.57 -13.07 7.90
C LEU A 184 -4.75 -11.78 8.00
N VAL A 185 -4.15 -11.36 6.88
CA VAL A 185 -3.37 -10.13 6.77
C VAL A 185 -4.23 -9.05 6.14
N LEU A 186 -4.46 -7.97 6.89
CA LEU A 186 -5.12 -6.75 6.45
C LEU A 186 -4.05 -5.67 6.23
N ASP A 187 -3.69 -5.43 4.97
CA ASP A 187 -2.78 -4.34 4.63
C ASP A 187 -3.57 -3.04 4.48
N CYS A 188 -3.55 -2.24 5.55
CA CYS A 188 -4.33 -1.00 5.68
C CYS A 188 -3.49 0.25 5.38
N ALA A 189 -2.67 0.19 4.32
CA ALA A 189 -1.75 1.28 3.96
C ALA A 189 -2.45 2.60 3.63
N TYR A 190 -3.74 2.58 3.30
CA TYR A 190 -4.53 3.74 2.89
C TYR A 190 -5.69 4.05 3.85
N GLU A 191 -5.77 3.40 5.00
CA GLU A 191 -6.88 3.50 5.94
C GLU A 191 -7.22 4.94 6.32
N GLU A 192 -6.22 5.81 6.50
CA GLU A 192 -6.44 7.21 6.86
C GLU A 192 -7.14 8.06 5.79
N TYR A 193 -7.26 7.55 4.55
CA TYR A 193 -7.97 8.23 3.47
C TYR A 193 -9.43 7.80 3.34
N VAL A 194 -9.86 6.79 4.11
CA VAL A 194 -11.21 6.23 3.99
C VAL A 194 -12.24 7.15 4.62
N ASP A 195 -13.32 7.41 3.88
CA ASP A 195 -14.50 8.17 4.34
C ASP A 195 -15.81 7.37 4.21
N ALA A 196 -15.72 6.10 3.85
CA ALA A 196 -16.88 5.20 3.75
C ALA A 196 -17.40 4.80 5.13
N SER A 197 -18.70 4.93 5.36
CA SER A 197 -19.33 4.71 6.67
C SER A 197 -19.44 3.24 7.10
N ASP A 198 -19.30 2.31 6.15
CA ASP A 198 -19.33 0.87 6.37
C ASP A 198 -17.93 0.23 6.41
N TYR A 199 -16.89 1.04 6.28
CA TYR A 199 -15.51 0.60 6.49
C TYR A 199 -15.22 0.45 7.98
N GLU A 200 -14.52 -0.63 8.32
CA GLU A 200 -14.03 -0.83 9.69
C GLU A 200 -12.50 -0.88 9.67
N ALA A 201 -11.89 -0.13 10.57
CA ALA A 201 -10.43 -0.12 10.73
C ALA A 201 -9.93 -1.51 11.14
N GLY A 202 -8.98 -2.05 10.38
CA GLY A 202 -8.54 -3.44 10.53
C GLY A 202 -8.04 -3.81 11.94
N HIS A 203 -7.49 -2.83 12.67
CA HIS A 203 -7.00 -3.06 14.03
C HIS A 203 -8.13 -3.37 15.04
N LEU A 204 -9.39 -3.00 14.78
CA LEU A 204 -10.52 -3.36 15.64
C LEU A 204 -10.74 -4.87 15.64
N LEU A 205 -10.74 -5.50 14.46
CA LEU A 205 -10.81 -6.96 14.35
C LEU A 205 -9.58 -7.64 14.93
N ALA A 206 -8.38 -7.09 14.70
CA ALA A 206 -7.14 -7.66 15.23
C ALA A 206 -7.05 -7.62 16.77
N LYS A 207 -7.71 -6.66 17.44
CA LYS A 207 -7.83 -6.65 18.92
C LYS A 207 -8.56 -7.85 19.46
N GLU A 208 -9.57 -8.30 18.74
CA GLU A 208 -10.51 -9.36 19.14
C GLU A 208 -10.06 -10.75 18.66
N SER A 209 -8.94 -10.85 17.91
CA SER A 209 -8.57 -12.05 17.17
C SER A 209 -7.13 -12.46 17.42
N GLU A 210 -6.88 -13.78 17.38
CA GLU A 210 -5.54 -14.36 17.59
C GLU A 210 -4.74 -14.45 16.27
N ASN A 211 -5.42 -14.51 15.11
CA ASN A 211 -4.83 -14.76 13.80
C ASN A 211 -5.02 -13.64 12.79
N VAL A 212 -5.40 -12.44 13.23
CA VAL A 212 -5.51 -11.26 12.37
C VAL A 212 -4.29 -10.36 12.57
N VAL A 213 -3.70 -9.97 11.46
CA VAL A 213 -2.53 -9.07 11.39
C VAL A 213 -2.89 -7.85 10.57
N VAL A 214 -2.62 -6.67 11.11
CA VAL A 214 -2.79 -5.39 10.40
C VAL A 214 -1.45 -4.77 10.13
N THR A 215 -1.22 -4.30 8.90
CA THR A 215 -0.06 -3.50 8.55
C THR A 215 -0.44 -2.08 8.16
N ARG A 216 0.35 -1.12 8.59
CA ARG A 216 0.20 0.31 8.35
C ARG A 216 1.53 0.95 7.96
N THR A 217 1.47 2.10 7.33
CA THR A 217 2.68 2.78 6.84
C THR A 217 2.64 4.29 7.07
N PHE A 218 3.81 4.88 7.29
CA PHE A 218 3.97 6.34 7.28
C PHE A 218 4.19 6.92 5.87
N SER A 219 4.25 6.06 4.85
CA SER A 219 4.57 6.46 3.48
C SER A 219 3.46 7.26 2.79
N LYS A 220 2.21 7.20 3.27
CA LYS A 220 1.04 7.75 2.56
C LYS A 220 0.61 9.07 3.19
N ILE A 221 -0.41 9.08 4.03
CA ILE A 221 -0.99 10.33 4.56
C ILE A 221 0.03 11.20 5.32
N TYR A 222 1.00 10.57 5.98
CA TYR A 222 2.04 11.27 6.74
C TYR A 222 3.13 11.88 5.86
N GLY A 223 3.15 11.62 4.54
CA GLY A 223 4.14 12.17 3.61
C GLY A 223 5.57 11.66 3.81
N LEU A 224 5.76 10.52 4.46
CA LEU A 224 7.07 9.99 4.86
C LEU A 224 7.50 8.77 4.02
N ALA A 225 7.18 8.74 2.72
CA ALA A 225 7.53 7.62 1.85
C ALA A 225 9.03 7.30 1.85
N GLY A 226 9.89 8.33 1.80
CA GLY A 226 11.35 8.19 1.83
C GLY A 226 11.91 7.81 3.20
N ALA A 227 11.17 8.01 4.30
CA ALA A 227 11.62 7.66 5.65
C ALA A 227 11.57 6.16 5.94
N ARG A 228 10.84 5.37 5.15
CA ARG A 228 10.74 3.91 5.30
C ARG A 228 10.33 3.46 6.69
N VAL A 229 9.20 3.94 7.20
CA VAL A 229 8.63 3.54 8.49
C VAL A 229 7.26 2.90 8.27
N GLY A 230 7.06 1.75 8.89
CA GLY A 230 5.76 1.07 8.96
C GLY A 230 5.59 0.40 10.31
N TRP A 231 4.38 -0.02 10.61
CA TRP A 231 4.06 -0.75 11.81
C TRP A 231 3.05 -1.87 11.54
N MET A 232 3.07 -2.85 12.42
CA MET A 232 2.18 -4.01 12.42
C MET A 232 1.53 -4.11 13.78
N TYR A 233 0.27 -4.51 13.80
CA TYR A 233 -0.47 -4.84 15.00
C TYR A 233 -1.09 -6.23 14.86
N ALA A 234 -0.89 -7.06 15.85
CA ALA A 234 -1.40 -8.43 15.88
C ALA A 234 -1.44 -8.97 17.33
N ASN A 235 -1.81 -10.23 17.51
CA ASN A 235 -1.59 -10.96 18.77
C ASN A 235 -0.10 -10.91 19.16
N GLN A 236 0.17 -10.88 20.46
CA GLN A 236 1.52 -10.82 21.04
C GLN A 236 2.46 -11.90 20.50
N GLU A 237 1.98 -13.13 20.38
CA GLU A 237 2.80 -14.24 19.89
C GLU A 237 3.26 -14.00 18.45
N ILE A 238 2.39 -13.49 17.58
CA ILE A 238 2.74 -13.12 16.20
C ILE A 238 3.80 -12.02 16.20
N ILE A 239 3.63 -10.99 17.03
CA ILE A 239 4.57 -9.88 17.14
C ILE A 239 5.94 -10.37 17.62
N ASP A 240 5.97 -11.25 18.60
CA ASP A 240 7.21 -11.84 19.11
C ASP A 240 7.95 -12.63 18.01
N MET A 241 7.23 -13.47 17.24
CA MET A 241 7.83 -14.26 16.15
C MET A 241 8.37 -13.36 15.03
N VAL A 242 7.61 -12.35 14.60
CA VAL A 242 8.04 -11.39 13.57
C VAL A 242 9.24 -10.57 14.05
N SER A 243 9.29 -10.24 15.32
CA SER A 243 10.38 -9.47 15.92
C SER A 243 11.69 -10.27 16.00
N ARG A 244 11.63 -11.59 16.29
CA ARG A 244 12.82 -12.47 16.36
C ARG A 244 13.63 -12.52 15.07
N ILE A 245 13.00 -12.38 13.90
CA ILE A 245 13.66 -12.41 12.60
C ILE A 245 13.90 -11.02 12.01
N GLY A 246 13.60 -9.99 12.78
CA GLY A 246 13.82 -8.60 12.41
C GLY A 246 15.30 -8.21 12.39
N LEU A 247 15.60 -7.10 11.72
CA LEU A 247 16.91 -6.47 11.82
C LEU A 247 17.12 -5.92 13.25
N THR A 248 18.35 -5.97 13.75
CA THR A 248 18.70 -5.39 15.05
C THR A 248 18.39 -3.90 15.14
N PHE A 249 18.61 -3.17 14.05
CA PHE A 249 18.36 -1.73 13.92
C PHE A 249 17.55 -1.46 12.65
N PRO A 250 16.22 -1.71 12.66
CA PRO A 250 15.43 -1.77 11.43
C PRO A 250 15.14 -0.39 10.81
N VAL A 251 15.15 0.67 11.61
CA VAL A 251 14.72 2.01 11.20
C VAL A 251 15.73 3.06 11.65
N ALA A 252 16.06 3.99 10.76
CA ALA A 252 16.98 5.08 11.05
C ALA A 252 16.41 6.06 12.11
N SER A 253 17.28 6.66 12.94
CA SER A 253 16.87 7.60 13.98
C SER A 253 16.11 8.81 13.43
N SER A 254 16.52 9.35 12.27
CA SER A 254 15.83 10.44 11.60
C SER A 254 14.42 10.08 11.16
N SER A 255 14.23 8.84 10.70
CA SER A 255 12.92 8.32 10.28
C SER A 255 11.97 8.15 11.47
N VAL A 256 12.48 7.65 12.60
CA VAL A 256 11.71 7.52 13.84
C VAL A 256 11.32 8.90 14.37
N ALA A 257 12.26 9.86 14.41
CA ALA A 257 11.98 11.22 14.86
C ALA A 257 10.90 11.89 14.00
N ALA A 258 10.99 11.76 12.67
CA ALA A 258 9.97 12.26 11.75
C ALA A 258 8.60 11.62 11.98
N ALA A 259 8.55 10.30 12.12
CA ALA A 259 7.30 9.58 12.36
C ALA A 259 6.63 9.96 13.69
N MET A 260 7.42 10.12 14.77
CA MET A 260 6.93 10.58 16.07
C MET A 260 6.32 11.98 16.00
N ALA A 261 6.94 12.89 15.24
CA ALA A 261 6.42 14.25 15.06
C ALA A 261 5.16 14.24 14.19
N ALA A 262 5.16 13.49 13.08
CA ALA A 262 4.02 13.37 12.18
C ALA A 262 2.77 12.80 12.85
N LEU A 263 2.92 11.82 13.75
CA LEU A 263 1.80 11.24 14.53
C LEU A 263 1.09 12.26 15.41
N LYS A 264 1.77 13.34 15.82
CA LYS A 264 1.23 14.37 16.72
C LYS A 264 0.57 15.51 15.98
N ASP A 265 0.78 15.64 14.67
CA ASP A 265 0.27 16.77 13.87
C ASP A 265 -1.10 16.44 13.24
N GLU A 266 -2.13 16.44 14.07
CA GLU A 266 -3.52 16.22 13.66
C GLU A 266 -3.98 17.23 12.60
N THR A 267 -3.51 18.47 12.69
CA THR A 267 -3.88 19.54 11.77
C THR A 267 -3.41 19.22 10.35
N HIS A 268 -2.16 18.79 10.21
CA HIS A 268 -1.62 18.39 8.90
C HIS A 268 -2.33 17.15 8.35
N ILE A 269 -2.53 16.13 9.17
CA ILE A 269 -3.24 14.90 8.75
C ILE A 269 -4.64 15.22 8.26
N ASN A 270 -5.41 16.02 9.01
CA ASN A 270 -6.74 16.45 8.59
C ASN A 270 -6.72 17.30 7.31
N TYR A 271 -5.76 18.19 7.15
CA TYR A 271 -5.58 18.97 5.93
C TYR A 271 -5.35 18.06 4.73
N VAL A 272 -4.43 17.10 4.83
CA VAL A 272 -4.13 16.14 3.76
C VAL A 272 -5.37 15.30 3.42
N PHE A 273 -6.06 14.77 4.44
CA PHE A 273 -7.27 13.97 4.26
C PHE A 273 -8.37 14.75 3.52
N GLN A 274 -8.74 15.94 4.01
CA GLN A 274 -9.82 16.74 3.42
C GLN A 274 -9.48 17.20 2.00
N THR A 275 -8.23 17.63 1.79
CA THR A 275 -7.80 18.11 0.47
C THR A 275 -7.74 16.96 -0.53
N ASN A 276 -7.17 15.81 -0.14
CA ASN A 276 -7.16 14.62 -0.99
C ASN A 276 -8.58 14.18 -1.36
N ARG A 277 -9.49 14.10 -0.39
CA ARG A 277 -10.89 13.72 -0.62
C ARG A 277 -11.56 14.64 -1.63
N ARG A 278 -11.42 15.95 -1.45
CA ARG A 278 -11.98 16.95 -2.37
C ARG A 278 -11.43 16.80 -3.78
N LEU A 279 -10.10 16.72 -3.91
CA LEU A 279 -9.44 16.61 -5.22
C LEU A 279 -9.72 15.27 -5.90
N ARG A 280 -9.69 14.16 -5.16
CA ARG A 280 -10.04 12.83 -5.66
C ARG A 280 -11.45 12.80 -6.23
N ASN A 281 -12.42 13.32 -5.49
CA ASN A 281 -13.82 13.32 -5.91
C ASN A 281 -14.04 14.23 -7.15
N ALA A 282 -13.46 15.44 -7.15
CA ALA A 282 -13.56 16.36 -8.28
C ALA A 282 -12.93 15.75 -9.56
N PHE A 283 -11.73 15.19 -9.45
CA PHE A 283 -11.06 14.54 -10.56
C PHE A 283 -11.82 13.33 -11.08
N SER A 284 -12.34 12.50 -10.16
CA SER A 284 -13.15 11.33 -10.53
C SER A 284 -14.40 11.72 -11.31
N GLU A 285 -15.09 12.77 -10.89
CA GLU A 285 -16.30 13.28 -11.56
C GLU A 285 -15.96 13.85 -12.93
N SER A 286 -14.90 14.65 -13.04
CA SER A 286 -14.43 15.18 -14.32
C SER A 286 -14.11 14.06 -15.31
N MET A 287 -13.38 13.02 -14.89
CA MET A 287 -13.04 11.88 -15.75
C MET A 287 -14.27 11.08 -16.19
N LYS A 288 -15.28 10.92 -15.32
CA LYS A 288 -16.58 10.30 -15.71
C LYS A 288 -17.31 11.13 -16.75
N ASN A 289 -17.34 12.45 -16.61
CA ASN A 289 -17.98 13.34 -17.55
C ASN A 289 -17.31 13.32 -18.95
N LEU A 290 -16.03 12.94 -19.01
CA LEU A 290 -15.30 12.67 -20.26
C LEU A 290 -15.58 11.28 -20.85
N GLY A 291 -16.44 10.47 -20.22
CA GLY A 291 -16.82 9.14 -20.67
C GLY A 291 -15.85 8.02 -20.28
N LEU A 292 -14.86 8.30 -19.43
CA LEU A 292 -13.98 7.29 -18.87
C LEU A 292 -14.67 6.51 -17.75
N LYS A 293 -14.33 5.24 -17.62
CA LYS A 293 -14.75 4.45 -16.46
C LYS A 293 -13.79 4.71 -15.30
N VAL A 294 -14.33 5.17 -14.18
CA VAL A 294 -13.59 5.49 -12.97
C VAL A 294 -13.99 4.52 -11.87
N TYR A 295 -13.01 3.81 -11.33
CA TYR A 295 -13.27 2.90 -10.20
C TYR A 295 -13.42 3.67 -8.89
N PRO A 296 -14.38 3.29 -8.02
CA PRO A 296 -14.52 3.92 -6.70
C PRO A 296 -13.22 3.81 -5.91
N SER A 297 -12.77 4.90 -5.32
CA SER A 297 -11.51 4.91 -4.58
C SER A 297 -11.66 5.51 -3.19
N GLN A 298 -11.09 4.81 -2.20
CA GLN A 298 -10.93 5.24 -0.82
C GLN A 298 -9.44 5.47 -0.46
N THR A 299 -8.65 5.92 -1.46
CA THR A 299 -7.20 6.09 -1.34
C THR A 299 -6.74 7.49 -1.77
N ASN A 300 -5.43 7.69 -1.93
CA ASN A 300 -4.86 8.89 -2.53
C ASN A 300 -4.58 8.72 -4.04
N PHE A 301 -5.32 7.89 -4.73
CA PHE A 301 -5.23 7.70 -6.18
C PHE A 301 -6.57 7.28 -6.76
N VAL A 302 -6.66 7.33 -8.09
CA VAL A 302 -7.82 6.90 -8.87
C VAL A 302 -7.35 5.97 -9.97
N LEU A 303 -8.10 4.90 -10.24
CA LEU A 303 -7.92 4.02 -11.38
C LEU A 303 -8.93 4.40 -12.47
N LEU A 304 -8.41 4.72 -13.66
CA LEU A 304 -9.17 5.08 -14.85
C LEU A 304 -9.06 3.96 -15.87
N GLU A 305 -10.18 3.56 -16.49
CA GLU A 305 -10.21 2.60 -17.58
C GLU A 305 -10.61 3.31 -18.88
N PHE A 306 -9.82 3.09 -19.91
CA PHE A 306 -9.97 3.62 -21.26
C PHE A 306 -10.56 2.55 -22.19
N LYS A 307 -11.20 2.98 -23.26
CA LYS A 307 -11.57 2.05 -24.33
C LYS A 307 -10.34 1.72 -25.17
N PRO A 308 -10.23 0.47 -25.71
CA PRO A 308 -9.22 0.14 -26.70
C PRO A 308 -9.31 1.04 -27.94
N GLY A 309 -8.17 1.36 -28.55
CA GLY A 309 -8.12 2.18 -29.78
C GLY A 309 -7.14 3.35 -29.66
N GLU A 310 -7.36 4.39 -30.46
CA GLU A 310 -6.49 5.57 -30.53
C GLU A 310 -6.37 6.29 -29.19
N HIS A 311 -7.48 6.38 -28.45
CA HIS A 311 -7.51 6.96 -27.10
C HIS A 311 -7.31 5.89 -26.00
N SER A 312 -6.43 4.91 -26.24
CA SER A 312 -6.15 3.86 -25.27
C SER A 312 -5.37 4.37 -24.04
N ALA A 313 -5.38 3.57 -22.97
CA ALA A 313 -4.59 3.85 -21.77
C ALA A 313 -3.08 3.95 -22.07
N VAL A 314 -2.59 3.18 -23.07
CA VAL A 314 -1.19 3.23 -23.52
C VAL A 314 -0.89 4.58 -24.12
N ALA A 315 -1.67 4.97 -25.15
CA ALA A 315 -1.49 6.24 -25.85
C ALA A 315 -1.62 7.45 -24.93
N CYS A 316 -2.60 7.43 -24.01
CA CYS A 316 -2.76 8.48 -23.01
C CYS A 316 -1.54 8.58 -22.07
N ALA A 317 -1.02 7.44 -21.61
CA ALA A 317 0.16 7.43 -20.73
C ALA A 317 1.42 7.94 -21.44
N ASP A 318 1.62 7.58 -22.71
CA ASP A 318 2.76 8.04 -23.51
C ASP A 318 2.64 9.54 -23.80
N TYR A 319 1.43 10.02 -24.13
CA TYR A 319 1.16 11.44 -24.26
C TYR A 319 1.45 12.21 -22.96
N LEU A 320 0.89 11.79 -21.83
CA LEU A 320 1.13 12.44 -20.53
C LEU A 320 2.62 12.46 -20.17
N SER A 321 3.34 11.36 -20.47
CA SER A 321 4.79 11.30 -20.28
C SER A 321 5.53 12.35 -21.10
N SER A 322 5.13 12.56 -22.37
CA SER A 322 5.70 13.60 -23.23
C SER A 322 5.43 15.02 -22.71
N GLN A 323 4.34 15.21 -21.94
CA GLN A 323 4.00 16.47 -21.27
C GLN A 323 4.67 16.58 -19.87
N GLY A 324 5.56 15.67 -19.49
CA GLY A 324 6.25 15.67 -18.21
C GLY A 324 5.38 15.20 -17.03
N ILE A 325 4.28 14.48 -17.27
CA ILE A 325 3.39 13.96 -16.25
C ILE A 325 3.59 12.45 -16.13
N ALA A 326 4.11 11.99 -15.00
CA ALA A 326 4.33 10.59 -14.72
C ALA A 326 3.10 9.97 -14.02
N ILE A 327 2.46 9.00 -14.67
CA ILE A 327 1.35 8.19 -14.11
C ILE A 327 1.74 6.71 -14.06
N ARG A 328 0.90 5.86 -13.46
CA ARG A 328 1.21 4.43 -13.34
C ARG A 328 0.40 3.59 -14.33
N ARG A 329 1.12 2.81 -15.15
CA ARG A 329 0.61 1.66 -15.89
C ARG A 329 1.05 0.35 -15.24
N PHE A 330 0.37 -0.75 -15.56
CA PHE A 330 0.65 -2.07 -15.02
C PHE A 330 0.85 -3.07 -16.15
N ALA A 331 1.80 -3.99 -15.98
CA ALA A 331 2.07 -5.04 -16.97
C ALA A 331 1.05 -6.20 -16.92
N SER A 332 0.13 -6.22 -15.95
CA SER A 332 -0.90 -7.25 -15.86
C SER A 332 -1.97 -7.04 -16.93
N PRO A 333 -2.37 -8.10 -17.68
CA PRO A 333 -3.43 -7.98 -18.71
C PRO A 333 -4.74 -7.38 -18.19
N ALA A 334 -5.11 -7.64 -16.93
CA ALA A 334 -6.31 -7.07 -16.33
C ALA A 334 -6.31 -5.54 -16.27
N TYR A 335 -5.13 -4.93 -16.28
CA TYR A 335 -4.94 -3.47 -16.25
C TYR A 335 -4.45 -2.88 -17.58
N GLU A 336 -4.52 -3.65 -18.68
CA GLU A 336 -4.04 -3.22 -19.99
C GLU A 336 -4.66 -1.88 -20.42
N ASN A 337 -5.95 -1.73 -20.16
CA ASN A 337 -6.73 -0.53 -20.49
C ASN A 337 -6.81 0.48 -19.33
N CYS A 338 -5.98 0.35 -18.30
CA CYS A 338 -6.05 1.18 -17.11
C CYS A 338 -4.80 2.02 -16.91
N ILE A 339 -5.01 3.22 -16.37
CA ILE A 339 -3.97 4.03 -15.74
C ILE A 339 -4.36 4.35 -14.30
N ARG A 340 -3.38 4.37 -13.38
CA ARG A 340 -3.59 4.86 -12.02
C ARG A 340 -2.95 6.22 -11.86
N VAL A 341 -3.73 7.18 -11.39
CA VAL A 341 -3.31 8.56 -11.15
C VAL A 341 -3.31 8.81 -9.65
N THR A 342 -2.16 9.13 -9.09
CA THR A 342 -2.04 9.62 -7.70
C THR A 342 -2.65 11.02 -7.60
N ILE A 343 -3.32 11.33 -6.49
CA ILE A 343 -3.85 12.67 -6.26
C ILE A 343 -2.70 13.60 -5.86
N GLY A 344 -2.43 14.56 -6.74
CA GLY A 344 -1.40 15.59 -6.59
C GLY A 344 -1.89 16.85 -5.88
N LEU A 345 -1.10 17.91 -5.99
CA LEU A 345 -1.54 19.26 -5.61
C LEU A 345 -2.69 19.71 -6.52
N GLU A 346 -3.42 20.74 -6.12
CA GLU A 346 -4.52 21.26 -6.94
C GLU A 346 -4.06 21.72 -8.33
N SER A 347 -2.87 22.32 -8.43
CA SER A 347 -2.22 22.68 -9.69
C SER A 347 -1.94 21.46 -10.58
N ASP A 348 -1.46 20.38 -9.97
CA ASP A 348 -1.13 19.14 -10.67
C ASP A 348 -2.39 18.48 -11.22
N MET A 349 -3.46 18.45 -10.41
CA MET A 349 -4.74 17.86 -10.80
C MET A 349 -5.40 18.67 -11.94
N LYS A 350 -5.36 20.00 -11.88
CA LYS A 350 -5.82 20.87 -12.98
C LYS A 350 -5.02 20.64 -14.27
N ARG A 351 -3.70 20.47 -14.14
CA ARG A 351 -2.83 20.24 -15.29
C ARG A 351 -3.11 18.89 -15.94
N ILE A 352 -3.13 17.79 -15.18
CA ILE A 352 -3.40 16.46 -15.74
C ILE A 352 -4.81 16.38 -16.35
N GLU A 353 -5.80 17.00 -15.71
CA GLU A 353 -7.17 17.07 -16.25
C GLU A 353 -7.19 17.76 -17.61
N ALA A 354 -6.55 18.93 -17.74
CA ALA A 354 -6.45 19.65 -19.00
C ALA A 354 -5.76 18.82 -20.10
N GLU A 355 -4.68 18.10 -19.75
CA GLU A 355 -3.98 17.26 -20.72
C GLU A 355 -4.80 16.04 -21.15
N ILE A 356 -5.55 15.40 -20.24
CA ILE A 356 -6.44 14.29 -20.60
C ILE A 356 -7.57 14.79 -21.50
N VAL A 357 -8.18 15.96 -21.20
CA VAL A 357 -9.19 16.59 -22.05
C VAL A 357 -8.64 16.87 -23.45
N PHE A 358 -7.44 17.45 -23.53
CA PHE A 358 -6.78 17.73 -24.81
C PHE A 358 -6.52 16.45 -25.59
N PHE A 359 -5.97 15.41 -24.94
CA PHE A 359 -5.70 14.12 -25.54
C PHE A 359 -6.96 13.49 -26.15
N LEU A 360 -8.07 13.48 -25.39
CA LEU A 360 -9.32 12.85 -25.84
C LEU A 360 -10.01 13.63 -26.99
N ASN A 361 -9.75 14.92 -27.14
CA ASN A 361 -10.39 15.76 -28.16
C ASN A 361 -9.56 15.96 -29.45
N ASN A 362 -8.24 15.76 -29.43
CA ASN A 362 -7.36 16.19 -30.50
C ASN A 362 -6.49 15.08 -31.13
N HIS A 363 -6.56 13.87 -30.65
CA HIS A 363 -5.95 12.73 -31.32
C HIS A 363 -7.00 12.04 -32.20
N ASN A 364 -7.17 12.57 -33.44
CA ASN A 364 -7.85 11.90 -34.55
C ASN A 364 -6.81 11.33 -35.51
#